data_fad0613a11b20b61a784fa5174fa7dab
#
_entry.id   fad0613a11b20b61a784fa5174fa7dab
#
_cell.length_a   1.000
_cell.length_b   1.000
_cell.length_c   1.000
_cell.angle_alpha   90.00
_cell.angle_beta   90.00
_cell.angle_gamma   90.00
#
_symmetry.space_group_name_H-M   'P 1'
#
loop_
_entity.id
_entity.type
_entity.pdbx_description
1 polymer ?
#
loop_
_entity_poly.entity_id
_entity_poly.type
_entity_poly.pdbx_seq_one_letter_code
_entity_poly.pdbx_strand_id
1 'polypeptide(L)'
;AKDLLNGKRFDKGGYILTYDYDKWSFIDPKEAQKKLNLPRNPRDYTSIAVTTDDSNDEIVYASSMGDGVIQYKNGTPVQSYNEKNAFKETAGGYGSGYCYIDGLAFDKNGNLWMTSSEVNHAVLVLDKAGAWHRLDIEQLRGVYTINDILITSTNDKWIYVPRNTPKLVMIPNSESLDEVSSYEFTTLIDTDGKELTPSNYTCVAEDKDGYIWVGTNRGAVYFTKPRISSAEDKAATRCTRVKYTNEETGNLAYFLDNVVVTTLKVDAENRKWIGTKGNGV
;
A
#
# COMPACT_ATOMS: atom_id res chain seq x y z
N ALA A 1 8.86 7.20 9.97
CA ALA A 1 8.12 6.00 10.39
C ALA A 1 6.73 6.40 10.88
N LYS A 2 5.70 5.68 10.44
CA LYS A 2 4.31 5.88 10.86
C LYS A 2 4.03 5.01 12.08
N ASP A 3 3.45 5.59 13.15
CA ASP A 3 2.89 4.76 14.22
C ASP A 3 1.64 4.06 13.70
N LEU A 4 1.79 2.80 13.32
CA LEU A 4 0.71 1.96 12.77
C LEU A 4 -0.46 1.78 13.75
N LEU A 5 -0.22 1.94 15.05
CA LEU A 5 -1.27 1.79 16.06
C LEU A 5 -2.09 3.06 16.25
N ASN A 6 -1.46 4.22 16.17
CA ASN A 6 -2.09 5.50 16.49
C ASN A 6 -2.21 6.45 15.29
N GLY A 7 -1.56 6.13 14.16
CA GLY A 7 -1.49 7.01 12.99
C GLY A 7 -0.77 8.33 13.25
N LYS A 8 0.01 8.40 14.32
CA LYS A 8 0.76 9.60 14.65
C LYS A 8 1.94 9.77 13.71
N ARG A 9 2.18 10.99 13.33
CA ARG A 9 3.38 11.43 12.67
C ARG A 9 4.51 11.56 13.68
N PHE A 10 5.70 11.05 13.35
CA PHE A 10 6.86 11.15 14.23
C PHE A 10 7.75 12.34 13.97
N ASP A 11 7.53 13.08 12.90
CA ASP A 11 8.36 14.22 12.50
C ASP A 11 9.87 13.90 12.44
N LYS A 12 10.21 12.67 12.04
CA LYS A 12 11.58 12.21 11.91
C LYS A 12 12.11 12.44 10.50
N GLY A 13 13.38 12.78 10.39
CA GLY A 13 14.05 12.89 9.09
C GLY A 13 13.86 11.62 8.24
N GLY A 14 13.52 11.78 6.98
CA GLY A 14 13.34 10.69 6.03
C GLY A 14 14.68 10.24 5.48
N TYR A 15 15.27 9.18 6.03
CA TYR A 15 16.47 8.55 5.51
C TYR A 15 16.11 7.38 4.61
N ILE A 16 16.77 7.25 3.47
CA ILE A 16 16.72 6.07 2.63
C ILE A 16 18.02 5.30 2.85
N LEU A 17 17.89 4.03 3.28
CA LEU A 17 19.03 3.13 3.40
C LEU A 17 19.24 2.42 2.06
N THR A 18 20.47 2.34 1.61
CA THR A 18 20.87 1.59 0.43
C THR A 18 21.89 0.52 0.81
N TYR A 19 21.77 -0.64 0.17
CA TYR A 19 22.70 -1.74 0.35
C TYR A 19 23.26 -2.13 -1.01
N ASP A 20 24.58 -2.10 -1.14
CA ASP A 20 25.28 -2.47 -2.35
C ASP A 20 26.37 -3.51 -1.99
N TYR A 21 26.12 -4.76 -2.42
CA TYR A 21 26.89 -5.99 -2.17
C TYR A 21 27.16 -6.30 -0.69
N ASP A 22 27.88 -5.50 0.02
CA ASP A 22 28.24 -5.70 1.44
C ASP A 22 28.32 -4.39 2.21
N LYS A 23 28.00 -3.28 1.54
CA LYS A 23 28.10 -1.94 2.10
C LYS A 23 26.75 -1.27 2.25
N TRP A 24 26.44 -0.87 3.47
CA TRP A 24 25.32 0.01 3.76
C TRP A 24 25.71 1.46 3.60
N SER A 25 24.83 2.24 2.99
CA SER A 25 24.89 3.69 2.93
C SER A 25 23.51 4.29 3.14
N PHE A 26 23.41 5.60 3.21
CA PHE A 26 22.13 6.27 3.38
C PHE A 26 22.11 7.59 2.61
N ILE A 27 20.91 7.97 2.17
CA ILE A 27 20.63 9.27 1.56
C ILE A 27 20.11 10.18 2.66
N ASP A 28 20.84 11.28 2.92
CA ASP A 28 20.45 12.26 3.95
C ASP A 28 19.32 13.17 3.41
N PRO A 29 18.20 13.31 4.12
CA PRO A 29 17.12 14.21 3.72
C PRO A 29 17.53 15.69 3.58
N LYS A 30 18.63 16.11 4.22
CA LYS A 30 19.20 17.44 4.06
C LYS A 30 19.66 17.74 2.63
N GLU A 31 20.11 16.73 1.91
CA GLU A 31 20.46 16.86 0.50
C GLU A 31 19.23 17.22 -0.35
N ALA A 32 18.08 16.60 -0.09
CA ALA A 32 16.84 16.93 -0.77
C ALA A 32 16.40 18.36 -0.44
N GLN A 33 16.46 18.76 0.84
CA GLN A 33 16.14 20.15 1.21
C GLN A 33 17.01 21.15 0.45
N LYS A 34 18.33 20.94 0.45
CA LYS A 34 19.29 21.85 -0.15
C LYS A 34 19.16 21.93 -1.67
N LYS A 35 19.12 20.78 -2.34
CA LYS A 35 19.10 20.72 -3.81
C LYS A 35 17.77 21.17 -4.42
N LEU A 36 16.67 20.84 -3.76
CA LEU A 36 15.32 21.15 -4.25
C LEU A 36 14.73 22.41 -3.62
N ASN A 37 15.53 23.13 -2.82
CA ASN A 37 15.11 24.34 -2.10
C ASN A 37 13.80 24.15 -1.33
N LEU A 38 13.69 23.04 -0.60
CA LEU A 38 12.52 22.72 0.18
C LEU A 38 12.49 23.56 1.48
N PRO A 39 11.29 23.87 2.01
CA PRO A 39 11.18 24.67 3.23
C PRO A 39 11.72 23.96 4.47
N ARG A 40 11.85 22.64 4.40
CA ARG A 40 12.38 21.78 5.46
C ARG A 40 12.93 20.46 4.88
N ASN A 41 13.65 19.69 5.70
CA ASN A 41 14.01 18.32 5.36
C ASN A 41 12.75 17.47 5.19
N PRO A 42 12.64 16.62 4.16
CA PRO A 42 11.58 15.63 4.06
C PRO A 42 11.58 14.70 5.27
N ARG A 43 10.37 14.32 5.71
CA ARG A 43 10.17 13.58 6.97
C ARG A 43 9.21 12.42 6.76
N ASP A 44 9.25 11.48 7.72
CA ASP A 44 8.25 10.41 7.83
C ASP A 44 8.01 9.69 6.50
N TYR A 45 9.09 9.19 5.88
CA TYR A 45 8.95 8.37 4.67
C TYR A 45 8.15 7.12 4.98
N THR A 46 7.13 6.87 4.16
CA THR A 46 6.14 5.82 4.35
C THR A 46 6.35 4.65 3.38
N SER A 47 6.72 4.94 2.14
CA SER A 47 6.93 3.94 1.10
C SER A 47 8.02 4.39 0.13
N ILE A 48 8.61 3.43 -0.56
CA ILE A 48 9.54 3.66 -1.68
C ILE A 48 9.15 2.79 -2.86
N ALA A 49 9.30 3.34 -4.06
CA ALA A 49 9.20 2.60 -5.31
C ALA A 49 10.45 2.86 -6.14
N VAL A 50 10.98 1.80 -6.75
CA VAL A 50 12.24 1.85 -7.50
C VAL A 50 12.00 1.40 -8.92
N THR A 51 12.59 2.09 -9.88
CA THR A 51 12.62 1.72 -11.30
C THR A 51 13.94 2.17 -11.92
N THR A 52 14.11 1.93 -13.20
CA THR A 52 15.19 2.49 -13.99
C THR A 52 14.61 3.32 -15.13
N ASP A 53 15.33 4.38 -15.53
CA ASP A 53 15.00 5.14 -16.72
C ASP A 53 15.57 4.50 -18.00
N ASP A 54 15.32 5.10 -19.14
CA ASP A 54 15.80 4.62 -20.45
C ASP A 54 17.34 4.62 -20.56
N SER A 55 18.04 5.34 -19.70
CA SER A 55 19.51 5.34 -19.57
C SER A 55 20.04 4.29 -18.61
N ASN A 56 19.15 3.47 -18.05
CA ASN A 56 19.42 2.48 -16.99
C ASN A 56 19.93 3.12 -15.68
N ASP A 57 19.61 4.40 -15.45
CA ASP A 57 19.84 5.05 -14.17
C ASP A 57 18.77 4.65 -13.16
N GLU A 58 19.18 4.39 -11.91
CA GLU A 58 18.24 4.08 -10.83
C GLU A 58 17.38 5.31 -10.49
N ILE A 59 16.06 5.12 -10.49
CA ILE A 59 15.08 6.12 -10.08
C ILE A 59 14.33 5.61 -8.84
N VAL A 60 14.43 6.36 -7.74
CA VAL A 60 13.75 6.07 -6.49
C VAL A 60 12.72 7.15 -6.20
N TYR A 61 11.50 6.76 -5.93
CA TYR A 61 10.46 7.63 -5.40
C TYR A 61 10.23 7.30 -3.93
N ALA A 62 10.31 8.30 -3.07
CA ALA A 62 10.05 8.17 -1.63
C ALA A 62 8.86 9.02 -1.24
N SER A 63 7.80 8.39 -0.74
CA SER A 63 6.62 9.08 -0.23
C SER A 63 6.80 9.52 1.21
N SER A 64 6.11 10.59 1.58
CA SER A 64 6.16 11.19 2.90
C SER A 64 4.76 11.44 3.46
N MET A 65 4.63 11.24 4.75
CA MET A 65 3.42 11.64 5.47
C MET A 65 3.47 13.16 5.78
N GLY A 66 3.27 13.97 4.73
CA GLY A 66 3.15 15.43 4.84
C GLY A 66 3.97 16.25 3.86
N ASP A 67 5.01 15.68 3.25
CA ASP A 67 5.89 16.43 2.33
C ASP A 67 5.73 15.97 0.86
N GLY A 68 4.76 15.06 0.59
CA GLY A 68 4.50 14.54 -0.76
C GLY A 68 5.47 13.45 -1.17
N VAL A 69 6.06 13.54 -2.36
CA VAL A 69 6.99 12.54 -2.91
C VAL A 69 8.29 13.21 -3.34
N ILE A 70 9.42 12.61 -3.01
CA ILE A 70 10.73 13.01 -3.50
C ILE A 70 11.25 11.96 -4.48
N GLN A 71 11.68 12.41 -5.64
CA GLN A 71 12.33 11.58 -6.65
C GLN A 71 13.86 11.73 -6.55
N TYR A 72 14.53 10.60 -6.56
CA TYR A 72 15.99 10.52 -6.59
C TYR A 72 16.43 9.81 -7.86
N LYS A 73 17.56 10.24 -8.41
CA LYS A 73 18.25 9.58 -9.52
C LYS A 73 19.66 9.24 -9.08
N ASN A 74 20.02 7.96 -9.09
CA ASN A 74 21.30 7.46 -8.59
C ASN A 74 21.64 8.05 -7.20
N GLY A 75 20.70 8.00 -6.28
CA GLY A 75 20.82 8.54 -4.92
C GLY A 75 20.77 10.06 -4.79
N THR A 76 20.71 10.80 -5.91
CA THR A 76 20.67 12.26 -5.94
C THR A 76 19.23 12.75 -6.03
N PRO A 77 18.72 13.63 -5.13
CA PRO A 77 17.38 14.19 -5.24
C PRO A 77 17.28 15.11 -6.48
N VAL A 78 16.27 14.87 -7.33
CA VAL A 78 16.09 15.58 -8.61
C VAL A 78 14.76 16.32 -8.71
N GLN A 79 13.72 15.86 -8.01
CA GLN A 79 12.38 16.44 -8.08
C GLN A 79 11.62 16.23 -6.78
N SER A 80 10.76 17.20 -6.41
CA SER A 80 9.73 17.03 -5.39
C SER A 80 8.34 17.23 -6.00
N TYR A 81 7.42 16.38 -5.57
CA TYR A 81 6.01 16.44 -5.96
C TYR A 81 5.18 16.77 -4.71
N ASN A 82 4.47 17.88 -4.75
CA ASN A 82 3.69 18.41 -3.63
C ASN A 82 2.46 19.19 -4.16
N GLU A 83 1.77 19.93 -3.31
CA GLU A 83 0.57 20.68 -3.68
C GLU A 83 0.80 21.72 -4.79
N LYS A 84 2.03 22.20 -4.97
CA LYS A 84 2.34 23.27 -5.94
C LYS A 84 2.45 22.77 -7.37
N ASN A 85 2.82 21.51 -7.56
CA ASN A 85 3.16 21.00 -8.89
C ASN A 85 2.49 19.65 -9.26
N ALA A 86 1.98 18.90 -8.29
CA ALA A 86 1.42 17.56 -8.54
C ALA A 86 0.06 17.34 -7.87
N PHE A 87 -0.02 17.56 -6.56
CA PHE A 87 -1.18 17.22 -5.76
C PHE A 87 -2.04 18.45 -5.56
N LYS A 88 -3.21 18.52 -6.23
CA LYS A 88 -4.12 19.66 -6.13
C LYS A 88 -4.88 19.73 -4.81
N GLU A 89 -4.88 18.61 -4.07
CA GLU A 89 -5.55 18.49 -2.78
C GLU A 89 -4.52 18.27 -1.68
N THR A 90 -4.80 18.82 -0.50
CA THR A 90 -3.98 18.64 0.71
C THR A 90 -4.82 18.01 1.80
N ALA A 91 -4.16 17.32 2.72
CA ALA A 91 -4.82 16.69 3.86
C ALA A 91 -5.60 17.71 4.69
N GLY A 92 -6.85 17.37 4.99
CA GLY A 92 -7.74 18.23 5.77
C GLY A 92 -7.23 18.46 7.19
N GLY A 93 -7.40 19.68 7.70
CA GLY A 93 -7.13 20.02 9.10
C GLY A 93 -5.69 20.39 9.46
N TYR A 94 -4.73 20.26 8.55
CA TYR A 94 -3.30 20.54 8.83
C TYR A 94 -2.76 21.78 8.11
N GLY A 95 -3.62 22.52 7.43
CA GLY A 95 -3.23 23.71 6.64
C GLY A 95 -2.69 23.37 5.26
N SER A 96 -2.38 24.40 4.47
CA SER A 96 -1.82 24.22 3.13
C SER A 96 -0.45 23.55 3.18
N GLY A 97 -0.16 22.71 2.22
CA GLY A 97 1.14 22.08 2.01
C GLY A 97 1.31 20.68 2.60
N TYR A 98 0.29 20.10 3.22
CA TYR A 98 0.36 18.73 3.71
C TYR A 98 -0.20 17.74 2.68
N CYS A 99 0.69 16.97 2.07
CA CYS A 99 0.35 15.90 1.12
C CYS A 99 0.69 14.55 1.76
N TYR A 100 -0.32 13.83 2.25
CA TYR A 100 -0.14 12.52 2.88
C TYR A 100 -0.14 11.44 1.81
N ILE A 101 1.05 11.06 1.36
CA ILE A 101 1.23 9.96 0.41
C ILE A 101 1.71 8.74 1.20
N ASP A 102 0.92 7.68 1.16
CA ASP A 102 1.16 6.47 1.96
C ASP A 102 1.83 5.37 1.15
N GLY A 103 1.17 4.80 0.15
CA GLY A 103 1.69 3.71 -0.67
C GLY A 103 2.21 4.18 -2.03
N LEU A 104 3.25 3.53 -2.52
CA LEU A 104 3.82 3.71 -3.86
C LEU A 104 4.05 2.35 -4.51
N ALA A 105 3.58 2.17 -5.74
CA ALA A 105 3.91 0.98 -6.52
C ALA A 105 3.86 1.27 -8.03
N PHE A 106 4.79 0.68 -8.78
CA PHE A 106 4.75 0.70 -10.23
C PHE A 106 3.83 -0.39 -10.77
N ASP A 107 3.02 -0.02 -11.75
CA ASP A 107 2.28 -0.99 -12.54
C ASP A 107 3.16 -1.56 -13.69
N LYS A 108 2.64 -2.57 -14.39
CA LYS A 108 3.35 -3.22 -15.50
C LYS A 108 3.58 -2.30 -16.72
N ASN A 109 2.85 -1.20 -16.81
CA ASN A 109 2.98 -0.23 -17.87
C ASN A 109 4.03 0.86 -17.53
N GLY A 110 4.58 0.82 -16.31
CA GLY A 110 5.54 1.79 -15.81
C GLY A 110 4.90 3.04 -15.21
N ASN A 111 3.60 3.01 -14.93
CA ASN A 111 2.92 4.09 -14.23
C ASN A 111 3.13 3.94 -12.72
N LEU A 112 3.41 5.04 -12.03
CA LEU A 112 3.56 5.07 -10.57
C LEU A 112 2.22 5.39 -9.91
N TRP A 113 1.66 4.40 -9.24
CA TRP A 113 0.42 4.51 -8.46
C TRP A 113 0.73 4.94 -7.03
N MET A 114 -0.11 5.79 -6.47
CA MET A 114 0.04 6.34 -5.13
C MET A 114 -1.29 6.38 -4.40
N THR A 115 -1.24 6.19 -3.09
CA THR A 115 -2.40 6.44 -2.21
C THR A 115 -2.20 7.71 -1.40
N SER A 116 -3.25 8.50 -1.24
CA SER A 116 -3.25 9.75 -0.49
C SER A 116 -4.40 9.79 0.51
N SER A 117 -4.10 10.06 1.76
CA SER A 117 -5.09 10.13 2.84
C SER A 117 -5.69 11.53 2.97
N GLU A 118 -6.94 11.61 3.46
CA GLU A 118 -7.68 12.84 3.80
C GLU A 118 -8.00 13.74 2.60
N VAL A 119 -8.07 13.20 1.40
CA VAL A 119 -8.39 13.91 0.16
C VAL A 119 -9.52 13.22 -0.59
N ASN A 120 -10.16 13.91 -1.54
CA ASN A 120 -11.23 13.31 -2.33
C ASN A 120 -10.69 12.38 -3.41
N HIS A 121 -9.62 12.77 -4.10
CA HIS A 121 -8.94 11.93 -5.08
C HIS A 121 -7.81 11.17 -4.39
N ALA A 122 -8.17 10.10 -3.72
CA ALA A 122 -7.26 9.35 -2.84
C ALA A 122 -6.29 8.43 -3.60
N VAL A 123 -6.48 8.22 -4.90
CA VAL A 123 -5.57 7.46 -5.76
C VAL A 123 -5.04 8.36 -6.86
N LEU A 124 -3.74 8.45 -6.94
CA LEU A 124 -3.02 9.29 -7.90
C LEU A 124 -2.14 8.40 -8.76
N VAL A 125 -1.99 8.74 -10.02
CA VAL A 125 -1.10 8.04 -10.94
C VAL A 125 -0.23 9.05 -11.68
N LEU A 126 1.08 8.85 -11.63
CA LEU A 126 2.02 9.47 -12.53
C LEU A 126 2.29 8.47 -13.66
N ASP A 127 1.81 8.76 -14.86
CA ASP A 127 2.01 7.85 -15.98
C ASP A 127 3.46 7.89 -16.49
N LYS A 128 3.81 6.92 -17.31
CA LYS A 128 5.14 6.81 -17.90
C LYS A 128 5.52 8.03 -18.76
N ALA A 129 4.54 8.76 -19.29
CA ALA A 129 4.76 9.98 -20.07
C ALA A 129 4.94 11.23 -19.21
N GLY A 130 4.76 11.12 -17.88
CA GLY A 130 4.89 12.21 -16.91
C GLY A 130 3.60 12.98 -16.66
N ALA A 131 2.45 12.52 -17.15
CA ALA A 131 1.15 13.13 -16.86
C ALA A 131 0.56 12.61 -15.55
N TRP A 132 -0.19 13.47 -14.86
CA TRP A 132 -0.86 13.16 -13.60
C TRP A 132 -2.33 12.85 -13.81
N HIS A 133 -2.76 11.68 -13.32
CA HIS A 133 -4.15 11.25 -13.24
C HIS A 133 -4.61 11.23 -11.78
N ARG A 134 -5.84 11.65 -11.53
CA ARG A 134 -6.47 11.69 -10.20
C ARG A 134 -7.74 10.88 -10.26
N LEU A 135 -7.69 9.69 -9.67
CA LEU A 135 -8.80 8.76 -9.76
C LEU A 135 -9.84 9.07 -8.68
N ASP A 136 -11.07 9.15 -9.10
CA ASP A 136 -12.21 9.32 -8.21
C ASP A 136 -12.71 7.95 -7.75
N ILE A 137 -12.19 7.47 -6.65
CA ILE A 137 -12.58 6.21 -5.99
C ILE A 137 -13.48 6.55 -4.81
N GLU A 138 -14.79 6.47 -5.01
CA GLU A 138 -15.81 6.88 -4.04
C GLU A 138 -15.54 6.31 -2.64
N GLN A 139 -15.15 5.04 -2.54
CA GLN A 139 -14.91 4.32 -1.30
C GLN A 139 -13.71 4.87 -0.50
N LEU A 140 -12.84 5.65 -1.14
CA LEU A 140 -11.62 6.20 -0.53
C LEU A 140 -11.69 7.71 -0.30
N ARG A 141 -12.77 8.39 -0.72
CA ARG A 141 -12.92 9.85 -0.54
C ARG A 141 -12.87 10.25 0.93
N GLY A 142 -11.97 11.14 1.28
CA GLY A 142 -11.85 11.69 2.63
C GLY A 142 -11.43 10.69 3.70
N VAL A 143 -10.99 9.49 3.32
CA VAL A 143 -10.55 8.47 4.28
C VAL A 143 -9.33 8.94 5.03
N TYR A 144 -9.40 8.90 6.37
CA TYR A 144 -8.37 9.44 7.26
C TYR A 144 -7.03 8.75 7.17
N THR A 145 -7.03 7.44 6.94
CA THR A 145 -5.80 6.65 6.81
C THR A 145 -5.99 5.61 5.73
N ILE A 146 -5.32 5.79 4.63
CA ILE A 146 -5.13 4.76 3.60
C ILE A 146 -3.70 4.27 3.75
N ASN A 147 -3.49 2.97 3.66
CA ASN A 147 -2.15 2.43 3.73
C ASN A 147 -1.60 2.15 2.31
N ASP A 148 -0.88 1.06 2.20
CA ASP A 148 -0.14 0.68 1.00
C ASP A 148 -1.07 0.26 -0.16
N ILE A 149 -0.49 0.20 -1.34
CA ILE A 149 -1.10 -0.32 -2.56
C ILE A 149 -0.26 -1.49 -3.08
N LEU A 150 -0.93 -2.60 -3.33
CA LEU A 150 -0.34 -3.76 -4.01
C LEU A 150 -0.75 -3.73 -5.48
N ILE A 151 0.20 -3.78 -6.40
CA ILE A 151 -0.03 -4.07 -7.81
C ILE A 151 0.23 -5.54 -8.04
N THR A 152 -0.76 -6.27 -8.54
CA THR A 152 -0.67 -7.71 -8.73
C THR A 152 0.03 -8.10 -10.04
N SER A 153 0.36 -9.39 -10.16
CA SER A 153 0.87 -9.96 -11.40
C SER A 153 -0.09 -9.84 -12.58
N THR A 154 -1.38 -9.60 -12.33
CA THR A 154 -2.41 -9.32 -13.35
C THR A 154 -2.66 -7.82 -13.55
N ASN A 155 -1.86 -6.98 -12.90
CA ASN A 155 -1.98 -5.53 -12.92
C ASN A 155 -3.24 -4.98 -12.24
N ASP A 156 -3.93 -5.78 -11.42
CA ASP A 156 -5.00 -5.31 -10.55
C ASP A 156 -4.39 -4.61 -9.33
N LYS A 157 -5.11 -3.69 -8.71
CA LYS A 157 -4.63 -2.90 -7.56
C LYS A 157 -5.45 -3.25 -6.33
N TRP A 158 -4.77 -3.55 -5.23
CA TRP A 158 -5.38 -3.81 -3.94
C TRP A 158 -4.90 -2.78 -2.94
N ILE A 159 -5.85 -2.02 -2.39
CA ILE A 159 -5.62 -0.96 -1.41
C ILE A 159 -6.32 -1.36 -0.12
N TYR A 160 -5.69 -1.14 1.02
CA TYR A 160 -6.33 -1.39 2.29
C TYR A 160 -6.39 -0.15 3.18
N VAL A 161 -7.54 -0.01 3.84
CA VAL A 161 -7.81 0.99 4.87
C VAL A 161 -7.75 0.26 6.21
N PRO A 162 -6.75 0.59 7.08
CA PRO A 162 -6.50 -0.23 8.25
C PRO A 162 -7.59 -0.10 9.34
N ARG A 163 -8.14 1.09 9.53
CA ARG A 163 -9.02 1.41 10.67
C ARG A 163 -9.95 2.59 10.40
N ASN A 164 -10.78 2.94 11.39
CA ASN A 164 -11.87 3.92 11.35
C ASN A 164 -13.02 3.44 10.45
N THR A 165 -12.77 3.18 9.20
CA THR A 165 -13.67 2.52 8.26
C THR A 165 -12.89 1.41 7.53
N PRO A 166 -12.51 0.33 8.26
CA PRO A 166 -11.61 -0.68 7.71
C PRO A 166 -12.22 -1.37 6.49
N LYS A 167 -11.44 -1.45 5.42
CA LYS A 167 -11.87 -2.05 4.16
C LYS A 167 -10.70 -2.43 3.26
N LEU A 168 -10.99 -3.31 2.30
CA LEU A 168 -10.17 -3.50 1.11
C LEU A 168 -10.87 -2.84 -0.07
N VAL A 169 -10.11 -2.23 -0.95
CA VAL A 169 -10.60 -1.72 -2.23
C VAL A 169 -9.75 -2.33 -3.34
N MET A 170 -10.41 -2.98 -4.28
CA MET A 170 -9.80 -3.56 -5.46
C MET A 170 -10.16 -2.73 -6.68
N ILE A 171 -9.16 -2.36 -7.47
CA ILE A 171 -9.29 -1.67 -8.75
C ILE A 171 -8.78 -2.64 -9.81
N PRO A 172 -9.63 -3.15 -10.72
CA PRO A 172 -9.19 -4.04 -11.77
C PRO A 172 -8.24 -3.33 -12.74
N ASN A 173 -7.44 -4.13 -13.44
CA ASN A 173 -6.65 -3.60 -14.54
C ASN A 173 -7.56 -2.96 -15.58
N SER A 174 -7.22 -1.76 -16.01
CA SER A 174 -7.91 -1.00 -17.06
C SER A 174 -6.87 -0.41 -18.02
N GLU A 175 -7.24 -0.27 -19.27
CA GLU A 175 -6.45 0.46 -20.27
C GLU A 175 -6.58 1.98 -20.09
N SER A 176 -7.71 2.44 -19.53
CA SER A 176 -7.93 3.85 -19.17
C SER A 176 -7.49 4.12 -17.74
N LEU A 177 -6.82 5.26 -17.52
CA LEU A 177 -6.52 5.80 -16.21
C LEU A 177 -7.54 6.87 -15.75
N ASP A 178 -8.50 7.25 -16.59
CA ASP A 178 -9.47 8.28 -16.29
C ASP A 178 -10.80 7.69 -15.79
N GLU A 179 -11.15 6.49 -16.25
CA GLU A 179 -12.36 5.78 -15.86
C GLU A 179 -11.99 4.38 -15.33
N VAL A 180 -12.04 4.21 -14.03
CA VAL A 180 -11.75 2.93 -13.37
C VAL A 180 -12.92 2.47 -12.51
N SER A 181 -13.22 1.18 -12.58
CA SER A 181 -14.12 0.53 -11.64
C SER A 181 -13.39 0.24 -10.33
N SER A 182 -14.14 0.14 -9.24
CA SER A 182 -13.59 -0.28 -7.94
C SER A 182 -14.60 -1.10 -7.15
N TYR A 183 -14.09 -2.03 -6.35
CA TYR A 183 -14.88 -2.96 -5.55
C TYR A 183 -14.39 -2.95 -4.10
N GLU A 184 -15.33 -2.77 -3.17
CA GLU A 184 -15.05 -2.63 -1.74
C GLU A 184 -15.41 -3.91 -0.98
N PHE A 185 -14.60 -4.27 0.02
CA PHE A 185 -14.85 -5.33 0.98
C PHE A 185 -14.71 -4.79 2.41
N THR A 186 -15.82 -4.61 3.09
CA THR A 186 -15.88 -4.30 4.52
C THR A 186 -16.08 -5.57 5.36
N THR A 187 -16.81 -6.52 4.82
CA THR A 187 -17.01 -7.87 5.36
C THR A 187 -16.50 -8.89 4.35
N LEU A 188 -15.76 -9.86 4.83
CA LEU A 188 -15.27 -11.00 4.05
C LEU A 188 -16.17 -12.21 4.33
N ILE A 189 -16.49 -12.97 3.31
CA ILE A 189 -17.20 -14.23 3.44
C ILE A 189 -16.23 -15.35 3.07
N ASP A 190 -16.02 -16.30 3.98
CA ASP A 190 -15.13 -17.40 3.70
C ASP A 190 -15.79 -18.53 2.88
N THR A 191 -14.99 -19.48 2.45
CA THR A 191 -15.47 -20.66 1.69
C THR A 191 -16.42 -21.57 2.47
N ASP A 192 -16.52 -21.41 3.79
CA ASP A 192 -17.49 -22.10 4.64
C ASP A 192 -18.79 -21.30 4.81
N GLY A 193 -18.88 -20.13 4.17
CA GLY A 193 -20.02 -19.22 4.28
C GLY A 193 -20.03 -18.39 5.56
N LYS A 194 -18.95 -18.38 6.33
CA LYS A 194 -18.84 -17.58 7.55
C LYS A 194 -18.40 -16.17 7.24
N GLU A 195 -19.03 -15.20 7.88
CA GLU A 195 -18.66 -13.80 7.80
C GLU A 195 -17.49 -13.48 8.73
N LEU A 196 -16.55 -12.72 8.21
CA LEU A 196 -15.43 -12.14 8.93
C LEU A 196 -15.44 -10.63 8.69
N THR A 197 -15.70 -9.87 9.75
CA THR A 197 -15.68 -8.40 9.72
C THR A 197 -14.46 -7.90 10.49
N PRO A 198 -13.31 -7.69 9.84
CA PRO A 198 -12.12 -7.18 10.51
C PRO A 198 -12.33 -5.73 10.97
N SER A 199 -11.84 -5.41 12.15
CA SER A 199 -11.72 -4.02 12.60
C SER A 199 -10.39 -3.38 12.19
N ASN A 200 -9.50 -4.17 11.57
CA ASN A 200 -8.23 -3.69 11.05
C ASN A 200 -7.73 -4.61 9.93
N TYR A 201 -7.36 -4.02 8.80
CA TYR A 201 -6.56 -4.62 7.74
C TYR A 201 -5.13 -4.13 7.87
N THR A 202 -4.14 -5.02 7.82
CA THR A 202 -2.77 -4.69 8.19
C THR A 202 -1.77 -4.82 7.05
N CYS A 203 -1.99 -5.75 6.15
CA CYS A 203 -1.10 -6.00 5.02
C CYS A 203 -1.81 -6.80 3.91
N VAL A 204 -1.29 -6.67 2.70
CA VAL A 204 -1.72 -7.43 1.52
C VAL A 204 -0.47 -7.90 0.78
N ALA A 205 -0.48 -9.13 0.26
CA ALA A 205 0.59 -9.66 -0.57
C ALA A 205 0.03 -10.65 -1.60
N GLU A 206 0.63 -10.67 -2.78
CA GLU A 206 0.36 -11.69 -3.80
C GLU A 206 1.38 -12.82 -3.66
N ASP A 207 0.92 -14.05 -3.75
CA ASP A 207 1.82 -15.21 -3.81
C ASP A 207 2.09 -15.65 -5.26
N LYS A 208 2.96 -16.64 -5.45
CA LYS A 208 3.35 -17.08 -6.79
C LYS A 208 2.27 -17.82 -7.56
N ASP A 209 1.21 -18.25 -6.87
CA ASP A 209 0.02 -18.84 -7.49
C ASP A 209 -1.00 -17.76 -7.90
N GLY A 210 -0.69 -16.48 -7.63
CA GLY A 210 -1.57 -15.34 -7.87
C GLY A 210 -2.66 -15.18 -6.82
N TYR A 211 -2.55 -15.85 -5.66
CA TYR A 211 -3.49 -15.67 -4.57
C TYR A 211 -3.16 -14.41 -3.79
N ILE A 212 -4.19 -13.68 -3.40
CA ILE A 212 -4.05 -12.46 -2.61
C ILE A 212 -4.24 -12.75 -1.14
N TRP A 213 -3.17 -12.67 -0.39
CA TRP A 213 -3.13 -12.84 1.05
C TRP A 213 -3.38 -11.52 1.76
N VAL A 214 -4.21 -11.55 2.79
CA VAL A 214 -4.62 -10.38 3.57
C VAL A 214 -4.45 -10.65 5.05
N GLY A 215 -3.66 -9.81 5.71
CA GLY A 215 -3.54 -9.80 7.17
C GLY A 215 -4.61 -8.94 7.81
N THR A 216 -5.20 -9.45 8.88
CA THR A 216 -6.23 -8.77 9.65
C THR A 216 -6.00 -8.90 11.16
N ASN A 217 -6.81 -8.20 11.95
CA ASN A 217 -6.85 -8.44 13.41
C ASN A 217 -7.58 -9.75 13.80
N ARG A 218 -8.10 -10.47 12.82
CA ARG A 218 -8.83 -11.74 12.97
C ARG A 218 -8.12 -12.91 12.29
N GLY A 219 -6.81 -12.79 12.05
CA GLY A 219 -5.99 -13.77 11.35
C GLY A 219 -5.68 -13.39 9.91
N ALA A 220 -5.08 -14.33 9.18
CA ALA A 220 -4.81 -14.21 7.75
C ALA A 220 -5.89 -14.92 6.94
N VAL A 221 -6.27 -14.31 5.83
CA VAL A 221 -7.15 -14.90 4.80
C VAL A 221 -6.49 -14.75 3.43
N TYR A 222 -6.94 -15.55 2.46
CA TYR A 222 -6.48 -15.39 1.08
C TYR A 222 -7.60 -15.61 0.07
N PHE A 223 -7.49 -14.95 -1.07
CA PHE A 223 -8.39 -15.07 -2.20
C PHE A 223 -7.71 -15.90 -3.30
N THR A 224 -8.32 -17.02 -3.67
CA THR A 224 -7.83 -17.90 -4.75
C THR A 224 -8.26 -17.41 -6.13
N LYS A 225 -9.32 -16.60 -6.19
CA LYS A 225 -9.85 -15.96 -7.39
C LYS A 225 -9.96 -14.46 -7.16
N PRO A 226 -8.84 -13.72 -7.14
CA PRO A 226 -8.82 -12.31 -6.75
C PRO A 226 -9.27 -11.36 -7.85
N ARG A 227 -9.40 -11.82 -9.10
CA ARG A 227 -9.84 -10.99 -10.22
C ARG A 227 -11.34 -10.74 -10.15
N ILE A 228 -11.72 -9.47 -10.17
CA ILE A 228 -13.09 -9.01 -10.08
C ILE A 228 -13.30 -8.01 -11.21
N SER A 229 -14.21 -8.31 -12.11
CA SER A 229 -14.52 -7.48 -13.27
C SER A 229 -15.95 -6.95 -13.26
N SER A 230 -16.78 -7.45 -12.36
CA SER A 230 -18.20 -7.08 -12.25
C SER A 230 -18.69 -7.10 -10.81
N ALA A 231 -19.87 -6.54 -10.57
CA ALA A 231 -20.53 -6.60 -9.28
C ALA A 231 -20.92 -8.05 -8.90
N GLU A 232 -21.24 -8.88 -9.89
CA GLU A 232 -21.53 -10.31 -9.73
C GLU A 232 -20.29 -11.07 -9.27
N ASP A 233 -19.13 -10.82 -9.90
CA ASP A 233 -17.85 -11.40 -9.48
C ASP A 233 -17.55 -11.03 -8.02
N LYS A 234 -17.73 -9.75 -7.68
CA LYS A 234 -17.54 -9.27 -6.30
C LYS A 234 -18.47 -9.98 -5.32
N ALA A 235 -19.74 -10.14 -5.65
CA ALA A 235 -20.71 -10.82 -4.81
C ALA A 235 -20.40 -12.32 -4.65
N ALA A 236 -19.81 -12.95 -5.68
CA ALA A 236 -19.40 -14.35 -5.66
C ALA A 236 -18.04 -14.58 -4.98
N THR A 237 -17.24 -13.52 -4.78
CA THR A 237 -15.89 -13.63 -4.23
C THR A 237 -15.92 -14.16 -2.80
N ARG A 238 -15.10 -15.16 -2.52
CA ARG A 238 -14.89 -15.77 -1.21
C ARG A 238 -13.43 -15.77 -0.84
N CYS A 239 -13.14 -15.50 0.41
CA CYS A 239 -11.81 -15.73 0.95
C CYS A 239 -11.69 -17.14 1.53
N THR A 240 -10.48 -17.61 1.68
CA THR A 240 -10.17 -18.87 2.34
C THR A 240 -9.42 -18.60 3.62
N ARG A 241 -9.74 -19.32 4.67
CA ARG A 241 -8.99 -19.35 5.93
C ARG A 241 -8.20 -20.64 5.99
N VAL A 242 -6.92 -20.53 6.36
CA VAL A 242 -6.08 -21.73 6.53
C VAL A 242 -6.61 -22.57 7.70
N LYS A 243 -6.84 -23.85 7.45
CA LYS A 243 -7.31 -24.80 8.45
C LYS A 243 -6.23 -25.79 8.82
N TYR A 244 -6.28 -26.25 10.06
CA TYR A 244 -5.45 -27.36 10.54
C TYR A 244 -6.24 -28.24 11.49
N THR A 245 -5.84 -29.50 11.64
CA THR A 245 -6.39 -30.38 12.65
C THR A 245 -5.62 -30.14 13.95
N ASN A 246 -6.32 -29.75 15.00
CA ASN A 246 -5.72 -29.63 16.33
C ASN A 246 -5.41 -31.02 16.86
N GLU A 247 -4.13 -31.31 17.11
CA GLU A 247 -3.66 -32.64 17.50
C GLU A 247 -4.18 -33.10 18.86
N GLU A 248 -4.47 -32.17 19.78
CA GLU A 248 -4.97 -32.48 21.13
C GLU A 248 -6.45 -32.84 21.12
N THR A 249 -7.25 -32.17 20.30
CA THR A 249 -8.72 -32.32 20.28
C THR A 249 -9.23 -33.12 19.11
N GLY A 250 -8.40 -33.34 18.07
CA GLY A 250 -8.81 -33.95 16.80
C GLY A 250 -9.74 -33.08 15.96
N ASN A 251 -10.05 -31.87 16.40
CA ASN A 251 -10.97 -30.97 15.72
C ASN A 251 -10.27 -30.10 14.68
N LEU A 252 -11.02 -29.75 13.64
CA LEU A 252 -10.60 -28.77 12.65
C LEU A 252 -10.65 -27.36 13.25
N ALA A 253 -9.54 -26.64 13.18
CA ALA A 253 -9.42 -25.26 13.64
C ALA A 253 -8.88 -24.34 12.53
N TYR A 254 -9.11 -23.03 12.66
CA TYR A 254 -8.52 -22.04 11.75
C TYR A 254 -7.16 -21.60 12.27
N PHE A 255 -6.17 -21.62 11.39
CA PHE A 255 -4.84 -21.15 11.71
C PHE A 255 -4.85 -19.62 11.95
N LEU A 256 -4.21 -19.17 13.02
CA LEU A 256 -4.18 -17.78 13.47
C LEU A 256 -5.58 -17.16 13.74
N ASP A 257 -6.58 -17.98 14.12
CA ASP A 257 -7.92 -17.45 14.46
C ASP A 257 -7.83 -16.44 15.59
N ASN A 258 -8.38 -15.24 15.36
CA ASN A 258 -8.33 -14.10 16.29
C ASN A 258 -6.92 -13.62 16.70
N VAL A 259 -5.90 -13.99 15.95
CA VAL A 259 -4.53 -13.47 16.10
C VAL A 259 -4.34 -12.26 15.20
N VAL A 260 -3.81 -11.17 15.74
CA VAL A 260 -3.50 -9.97 14.94
C VAL A 260 -2.29 -10.26 14.07
N VAL A 261 -2.49 -10.32 12.77
CA VAL A 261 -1.42 -10.34 11.78
C VAL A 261 -0.88 -8.92 11.61
N THR A 262 0.43 -8.73 11.63
CA THR A 262 1.07 -7.41 11.53
C THR A 262 1.77 -7.20 10.20
N THR A 263 2.28 -8.27 9.60
CA THR A 263 2.94 -8.24 8.29
C THR A 263 2.82 -9.59 7.61
N LEU A 264 2.95 -9.58 6.30
CA LEU A 264 2.97 -10.78 5.46
C LEU A 264 3.97 -10.57 4.32
N LYS A 265 4.83 -11.54 4.10
CA LYS A 265 5.76 -11.57 2.95
C LYS A 265 5.75 -12.96 2.32
N VAL A 266 5.91 -12.99 1.01
CA VAL A 266 6.06 -14.21 0.24
C VAL A 266 7.49 -14.28 -0.28
N ASP A 267 8.16 -15.41 -0.04
CA ASP A 267 9.54 -15.59 -0.47
C ASP A 267 9.68 -16.28 -1.84
N ALA A 268 10.91 -16.51 -2.23
CA ALA A 268 11.24 -17.10 -3.52
C ALA A 268 10.73 -18.54 -3.68
N GLU A 269 10.48 -19.27 -2.61
CA GLU A 269 9.93 -20.63 -2.60
C GLU A 269 8.41 -20.66 -2.37
N ASN A 270 7.73 -19.50 -2.49
CA ASN A 270 6.30 -19.34 -2.24
C ASN A 270 5.87 -19.61 -0.79
N ARG A 271 6.80 -19.55 0.17
CA ARG A 271 6.46 -19.63 1.59
C ARG A 271 5.91 -18.29 2.07
N LYS A 272 4.91 -18.33 2.95
CA LYS A 272 4.27 -17.15 3.53
C LYS A 272 4.83 -16.92 4.92
N TRP A 273 5.57 -15.84 5.10
CA TRP A 273 6.08 -15.37 6.38
C TRP A 273 5.07 -14.42 6.99
N ILE A 274 4.47 -14.81 8.10
CA ILE A 274 3.37 -14.08 8.71
C ILE A 274 3.78 -13.61 10.10
N GLY A 275 4.07 -12.33 10.25
CA GLY A 275 4.34 -11.72 11.54
C GLY A 275 3.05 -11.42 12.30
N THR A 276 3.07 -11.66 13.61
CA THR A 276 1.91 -11.51 14.48
C THR A 276 2.18 -10.56 15.66
N LYS A 277 1.13 -10.04 16.26
CA LYS A 277 1.25 -9.26 17.47
C LYS A 277 1.32 -10.20 18.70
N GLY A 278 2.53 -10.40 19.19
CA GLY A 278 2.76 -11.15 20.43
C GLY A 278 2.95 -12.67 20.29
N ASN A 279 2.81 -13.22 19.07
CA ASN A 279 2.94 -14.66 18.82
C ASN A 279 4.11 -15.01 17.86
N GLY A 280 4.99 -14.04 17.57
CA GLY A 280 6.16 -14.26 16.72
C GLY A 280 5.82 -14.24 15.21
N VAL A 281 6.64 -14.96 14.47
CA VAL A 281 6.55 -15.13 13.01
C VAL A 281 6.37 -16.60 12.69
#